data_242bcf90df4c395bc48b85781d375b70
#
_entry.id   242bcf90df4c395bc48b85781d375b70
#
_cell.length_a   1.000
_cell.length_b   1.000
_cell.length_c   1.000
_cell.angle_alpha   90.00
_cell.angle_beta   90.00
_cell.angle_gamma   90.00
#
_symmetry.space_group_name_H-M   'P 1'
#
loop_
_entity.id
_entity.type
_entity.pdbx_description
1 polymer ?
#
loop_
_entity_poly.entity_id
_entity_poly.type
_entity_poly.pdbx_seq_one_letter_code
_entity_poly.pdbx_strand_id
1 'polypeptide(L)'
;MSDYNWENIFKSKSESELLEIYRGDSHLNYEAEIHAGLELKNRNFDFNDEKIKEVHLRKIESLQNELSEFKNLEYKKSDYYKNQKYYFFGIILLIVLLVTNDINSDNEFHFYKAIIYLATFSVSFLTAKWNYNRFKQNKEKTIKNKTELLKELISK
;
A
#
# COMPACT_ATOMS: atom_id res chain seq x y z
N MET A 1 -0.12 -8.27 2.68
CA MET A 1 -1.22 -8.73 1.82
C MET A 1 -0.91 -10.17 1.50
N SER A 2 -1.75 -11.09 1.94
CA SER A 2 -1.64 -12.50 1.55
C SER A 2 -2.07 -12.57 0.08
N ASP A 3 -1.18 -13.02 -0.81
CA ASP A 3 -1.51 -13.32 -2.20
C ASP A 3 -2.40 -14.58 -2.22
N TYR A 4 -3.67 -14.41 -1.82
CA TYR A 4 -4.67 -15.45 -2.01
C TYR A 4 -4.94 -15.59 -3.50
N ASN A 5 -4.75 -16.79 -4.03
CA ASN A 5 -5.11 -17.09 -5.40
C ASN A 5 -6.62 -17.38 -5.46
N TRP A 6 -7.43 -16.32 -5.42
CA TRP A 6 -8.89 -16.39 -5.46
C TRP A 6 -9.40 -17.13 -6.67
N GLU A 7 -8.74 -16.98 -7.81
CA GLU A 7 -9.11 -17.65 -9.05
C GLU A 7 -9.16 -19.18 -8.90
N ASN A 8 -8.13 -19.76 -8.28
CA ASN A 8 -8.10 -21.21 -8.03
C ASN A 8 -9.11 -21.65 -6.98
N ILE A 9 -9.33 -20.82 -5.94
CA ILE A 9 -10.28 -21.13 -4.87
C ILE A 9 -11.72 -21.14 -5.42
N PHE A 10 -12.05 -20.20 -6.29
CA PHE A 10 -13.43 -20.04 -6.77
C PHE A 10 -13.81 -20.94 -7.93
N LYS A 11 -12.83 -21.48 -8.67
CA LYS A 11 -13.10 -22.48 -9.73
C LYS A 11 -13.88 -23.71 -9.25
N SER A 12 -13.69 -24.12 -7.99
CA SER A 12 -14.37 -25.28 -7.40
C SER A 12 -15.71 -24.97 -6.77
N LYS A 13 -16.10 -23.69 -6.63
CA LYS A 13 -17.36 -23.29 -6.00
C LYS A 13 -18.52 -23.30 -6.99
N SER A 14 -19.72 -23.61 -6.47
CA SER A 14 -20.96 -23.51 -7.23
C SER A 14 -21.33 -22.03 -7.52
N GLU A 15 -22.19 -21.81 -8.51
CA GLU A 15 -22.68 -20.45 -8.82
C GLU A 15 -23.45 -19.83 -7.65
N SER A 16 -24.21 -20.65 -6.91
CA SER A 16 -24.94 -20.17 -5.73
C SER A 16 -24.00 -19.71 -4.60
N GLU A 17 -22.91 -20.43 -4.33
CA GLU A 17 -21.88 -20.02 -3.36
C GLU A 17 -21.15 -18.74 -3.81
N LEU A 18 -20.82 -18.67 -5.10
CA LEU A 18 -20.18 -17.47 -5.64
C LEU A 18 -21.10 -16.26 -5.57
N LEU A 19 -22.40 -16.44 -5.82
CA LEU A 19 -23.37 -15.36 -5.72
C LEU A 19 -23.57 -14.87 -4.28
N GLU A 20 -23.58 -15.78 -3.31
CA GLU A 20 -23.62 -15.46 -1.88
C GLU A 20 -22.39 -14.62 -1.47
N ILE A 21 -21.20 -15.05 -1.91
CA ILE A 21 -19.95 -14.30 -1.68
C ILE A 21 -20.03 -12.92 -2.35
N TYR A 22 -20.45 -12.86 -3.61
CA TYR A 22 -20.54 -11.62 -4.38
C TYR A 22 -21.49 -10.60 -3.76
N ARG A 23 -22.61 -11.05 -3.21
CA ARG A 23 -23.57 -10.19 -2.50
C ARG A 23 -23.01 -9.64 -1.18
N GLY A 24 -21.97 -10.23 -0.62
CA GLY A 24 -21.42 -9.87 0.69
C GLY A 24 -22.12 -10.58 1.83
N ASP A 25 -22.91 -11.63 1.58
CA ASP A 25 -23.59 -12.44 2.58
C ASP A 25 -22.61 -13.40 3.28
N SER A 26 -21.43 -13.60 2.71
CA SER A 26 -20.31 -14.34 3.29
C SER A 26 -19.44 -13.42 4.15
N HIS A 27 -18.76 -13.97 5.16
CA HIS A 27 -17.81 -13.23 5.99
C HIS A 27 -16.42 -13.01 5.32
N LEU A 28 -16.36 -13.10 3.99
CA LEU A 28 -15.15 -12.87 3.24
C LEU A 28 -14.91 -11.36 3.03
N ASN A 29 -13.67 -11.01 2.73
CA ASN A 29 -13.29 -9.63 2.50
C ASN A 29 -13.78 -9.13 1.13
N TYR A 30 -13.82 -7.81 0.96
CA TYR A 30 -14.25 -7.15 -0.28
C TYR A 30 -13.49 -7.61 -1.52
N GLU A 31 -12.20 -7.93 -1.40
CA GLU A 31 -11.40 -8.45 -2.52
C GLU A 31 -11.93 -9.81 -3.02
N ALA A 32 -12.29 -10.71 -2.08
CA ALA A 32 -12.92 -11.99 -2.41
C ALA A 32 -14.27 -11.80 -3.11
N GLU A 33 -15.08 -10.83 -2.67
CA GLU A 33 -16.36 -10.51 -3.29
C GLU A 33 -16.20 -10.08 -4.77
N ILE A 34 -15.22 -9.22 -5.06
CA ILE A 34 -14.92 -8.81 -6.44
C ILE A 34 -14.48 -10.00 -7.29
N HIS A 35 -13.60 -10.84 -6.78
CA HIS A 35 -13.15 -12.04 -7.52
C HIS A 35 -14.26 -13.07 -7.74
N ALA A 36 -15.20 -13.23 -6.79
CA ALA A 36 -16.39 -14.04 -6.98
C ALA A 36 -17.28 -13.51 -8.13
N GLY A 37 -17.44 -12.19 -8.22
CA GLY A 37 -18.16 -11.55 -9.33
C GLY A 37 -17.47 -11.76 -10.69
N LEU A 38 -16.15 -11.71 -10.74
CA LEU A 38 -15.38 -12.01 -11.94
C LEU A 38 -15.52 -13.48 -12.36
N GLU A 39 -15.49 -14.42 -11.42
CA GLU A 39 -15.69 -15.83 -11.71
C GLU A 39 -17.11 -16.13 -12.20
N LEU A 40 -18.14 -15.51 -11.60
CA LEU A 40 -19.52 -15.59 -12.11
C LEU A 40 -19.61 -15.10 -13.54
N LYS A 41 -18.95 -13.98 -13.84
CA LYS A 41 -18.90 -13.42 -15.18
C LYS A 41 -18.21 -14.36 -16.18
N ASN A 42 -17.08 -14.95 -15.81
CA ASN A 42 -16.35 -15.92 -16.63
C ASN A 42 -17.22 -17.14 -16.97
N ARG A 43 -18.18 -17.48 -16.12
CA ARG A 43 -19.19 -18.53 -16.34
C ARG A 43 -20.41 -18.05 -17.12
N ASN A 44 -20.41 -16.82 -17.63
CA ASN A 44 -21.55 -16.20 -18.31
C ASN A 44 -22.82 -16.13 -17.45
N PHE A 45 -22.64 -15.89 -16.14
CA PHE A 45 -23.77 -15.71 -15.22
C PHE A 45 -24.60 -14.50 -15.64
N ASP A 46 -25.93 -14.64 -15.58
CA ASP A 46 -26.85 -13.57 -15.94
C ASP A 46 -27.04 -12.57 -14.76
N PHE A 47 -26.50 -11.37 -14.92
CA PHE A 47 -26.63 -10.27 -13.95
C PHE A 47 -27.89 -9.41 -14.17
N ASN A 48 -28.84 -9.85 -15.01
CA ASN A 48 -30.02 -9.03 -15.35
C ASN A 48 -31.08 -9.01 -14.25
N ASP A 49 -31.03 -9.90 -13.25
CA ASP A 49 -31.89 -9.79 -12.06
C ASP A 49 -31.67 -8.43 -11.40
N GLU A 50 -32.75 -7.72 -11.10
CA GLU A 50 -32.71 -6.33 -10.64
C GLU A 50 -31.88 -6.18 -9.33
N LYS A 51 -31.99 -7.12 -8.40
CA LYS A 51 -31.24 -7.11 -7.15
C LYS A 51 -29.75 -7.37 -7.37
N ILE A 52 -29.44 -8.27 -8.29
CA ILE A 52 -28.03 -8.60 -8.62
C ILE A 52 -27.39 -7.42 -9.37
N LYS A 53 -28.13 -6.80 -10.27
CA LYS A 53 -27.70 -5.61 -11.01
C LYS A 53 -27.39 -4.46 -10.07
N GLU A 54 -28.20 -4.23 -9.04
CA GLU A 54 -27.93 -3.21 -8.02
C GLU A 54 -26.65 -3.51 -7.25
N VAL A 55 -26.42 -4.76 -6.83
CA VAL A 55 -25.17 -5.18 -6.19
C VAL A 55 -23.98 -4.93 -7.12
N HIS A 56 -24.11 -5.30 -8.39
CA HIS A 56 -23.06 -5.12 -9.38
C HIS A 56 -22.67 -3.65 -9.56
N LEU A 57 -23.65 -2.77 -9.69
CA LEU A 57 -23.41 -1.32 -9.79
C LEU A 57 -22.74 -0.76 -8.55
N ARG A 58 -23.20 -1.13 -7.35
CA ARG A 58 -22.57 -0.71 -6.09
C ARG A 58 -21.11 -1.17 -5.98
N LYS A 59 -20.79 -2.37 -6.44
CA LYS A 59 -19.39 -2.88 -6.43
C LYS A 59 -18.51 -2.09 -7.41
N ILE A 60 -19.01 -1.77 -8.60
CA ILE A 60 -18.29 -0.93 -9.56
C ILE A 60 -18.03 0.46 -8.97
N GLU A 61 -19.06 1.10 -8.41
CA GLU A 61 -18.95 2.43 -7.81
C GLU A 61 -17.95 2.43 -6.62
N SER A 62 -18.05 1.45 -5.73
CA SER A 62 -17.11 1.31 -4.61
C SER A 62 -15.66 1.17 -5.11
N LEU A 63 -15.44 0.34 -6.13
CA LEU A 63 -14.09 0.15 -6.69
C LEU A 63 -13.56 1.42 -7.38
N GLN A 64 -14.44 2.18 -8.05
CA GLN A 64 -14.10 3.48 -8.63
C GLN A 64 -13.72 4.51 -7.56
N ASN A 65 -14.48 4.57 -6.47
CA ASN A 65 -14.22 5.47 -5.34
C ASN A 65 -12.88 5.14 -4.68
N GLU A 66 -12.63 3.87 -4.36
CA GLU A 66 -11.34 3.44 -3.85
C GLU A 66 -10.18 3.79 -4.80
N LEU A 67 -10.36 3.58 -6.10
CA LEU A 67 -9.34 3.90 -7.10
C LEU A 67 -9.07 5.41 -7.14
N SER A 68 -10.11 6.24 -7.02
CA SER A 68 -9.99 7.70 -6.96
C SER A 68 -9.25 8.16 -5.70
N GLU A 69 -9.57 7.57 -4.55
CA GLU A 69 -8.88 7.83 -3.29
C GLU A 69 -7.39 7.47 -3.37
N PHE A 70 -7.06 6.28 -3.91
CA PHE A 70 -5.67 5.88 -4.11
C PHE A 70 -4.91 6.79 -5.07
N LYS A 71 -5.56 7.30 -6.13
CA LYS A 71 -4.94 8.27 -7.05
C LYS A 71 -4.68 9.60 -6.37
N ASN A 72 -5.63 10.06 -5.54
CA ASN A 72 -5.57 11.34 -4.82
C ASN A 72 -4.67 11.29 -3.56
N LEU A 73 -4.29 10.10 -3.08
CA LEU A 73 -3.30 9.96 -2.03
C LEU A 73 -1.93 10.47 -2.54
N GLU A 74 -1.80 11.80 -2.57
CA GLU A 74 -0.50 12.45 -2.69
C GLU A 74 0.24 12.31 -1.37
N TYR A 75 1.08 11.31 -1.29
CA TYR A 75 2.15 11.29 -0.31
C TYR A 75 3.14 12.39 -0.72
N LYS A 76 2.97 13.57 -0.13
CA LYS A 76 3.89 14.67 -0.40
C LYS A 76 5.28 14.19 0.00
N LYS A 77 6.20 14.21 -0.95
CA LYS A 77 7.61 13.91 -0.71
C LYS A 77 8.14 14.71 0.50
N SER A 78 7.57 15.90 0.73
CA SER A 78 7.80 16.73 1.92
C SER A 78 7.49 16.05 3.24
N ASP A 79 6.46 15.19 3.35
CA ASP A 79 6.07 14.60 4.63
C ASP A 79 7.00 13.45 5.04
N TYR A 80 7.57 12.74 4.05
CA TYR A 80 8.61 11.75 4.29
C TYR A 80 9.91 12.38 4.82
N TYR A 81 10.27 13.56 4.29
CA TYR A 81 11.47 14.29 4.71
C TYR A 81 11.22 15.22 5.91
N LYS A 82 9.96 15.49 6.28
CA LYS A 82 9.64 16.34 7.43
C LYS A 82 10.14 15.74 8.75
N ASN A 83 9.90 14.46 8.95
CA ASN A 83 10.44 13.75 10.11
C ASN A 83 11.97 13.61 10.04
N GLN A 84 12.53 13.46 8.83
CA GLN A 84 13.98 13.38 8.66
C GLN A 84 14.72 14.69 8.97
N LYS A 85 14.09 15.84 8.75
CA LYS A 85 14.70 17.12 9.19
C LYS A 85 14.93 17.13 10.70
N TYR A 86 13.99 16.64 11.48
CA TYR A 86 14.14 16.56 12.94
C TYR A 86 15.24 15.56 13.36
N TYR A 87 15.33 14.42 12.70
CA TYR A 87 16.43 13.47 12.90
C TYR A 87 17.78 14.09 12.52
N PHE A 88 17.84 14.83 11.41
CA PHE A 88 19.04 15.53 10.97
C PHE A 88 19.50 16.57 11.98
N PHE A 89 18.58 17.43 12.45
CA PHE A 89 18.90 18.42 13.50
C PHE A 89 19.29 17.74 14.81
N GLY A 90 18.63 16.66 15.21
CA GLY A 90 18.97 15.88 16.39
C GLY A 90 20.38 15.28 16.31
N ILE A 91 20.76 14.72 15.17
CA ILE A 91 22.09 14.15 14.94
C ILE A 91 23.16 15.26 14.94
N ILE A 92 22.92 16.41 14.29
CA ILE A 92 23.84 17.55 14.32
C ILE A 92 24.04 18.03 15.76
N LEU A 93 22.95 18.21 16.53
CA LEU A 93 23.02 18.63 17.92
C LEU A 93 23.84 17.64 18.75
N LEU A 94 23.64 16.36 18.56
CA LEU A 94 24.35 15.29 19.25
C LEU A 94 25.84 15.26 18.90
N ILE A 95 26.21 15.51 17.62
CA ILE A 95 27.59 15.65 17.18
C ILE A 95 28.23 16.86 17.85
N VAL A 96 27.55 18.02 17.88
CA VAL A 96 28.04 19.24 18.53
C VAL A 96 28.28 19.02 20.01
N LEU A 97 27.33 18.37 20.72
CA LEU A 97 27.48 18.07 22.16
C LEU A 97 28.66 17.12 22.44
N LEU A 98 28.88 16.12 21.57
CA LEU A 98 30.00 15.20 21.74
C LEU A 98 31.34 15.87 21.46
N VAL A 99 31.42 16.70 20.42
CA VAL A 99 32.63 17.47 20.10
C VAL A 99 32.96 18.43 21.23
N THR A 100 31.96 19.16 21.78
CA THR A 100 32.19 20.10 22.91
C THR A 100 32.60 19.37 24.18
N ASN A 101 32.04 18.18 24.44
CA ASN A 101 32.43 17.38 25.61
C ASN A 101 33.86 16.82 25.48
N ASP A 102 34.26 16.36 24.29
CA ASP A 102 35.61 15.87 24.02
C ASP A 102 36.67 17.01 24.14
N ILE A 103 36.33 18.24 23.71
CA ILE A 103 37.20 19.41 23.86
C ILE A 103 37.36 19.82 25.35
N ASN A 104 36.28 19.78 26.14
CA ASN A 104 36.31 20.18 27.54
C ASN A 104 36.96 19.15 28.46
N SER A 105 37.10 17.91 28.04
CA SER A 105 37.64 16.82 28.88
C SER A 105 39.12 16.51 28.65
N ASP A 106 39.85 17.35 27.88
CA ASP A 106 41.25 17.11 27.47
C ASP A 106 41.49 15.75 26.79
N ASN A 107 40.41 15.10 26.35
CA ASN A 107 40.49 13.85 25.61
C ASN A 107 40.81 14.11 24.14
N GLU A 108 41.69 13.31 23.58
CA GLU A 108 41.98 13.36 22.14
C GLU A 108 40.69 13.20 21.33
N PHE A 109 40.47 14.13 20.40
CA PHE A 109 39.32 14.04 19.45
C PHE A 109 39.40 12.76 18.64
N HIS A 110 38.53 11.81 18.96
CA HIS A 110 38.52 10.53 18.29
C HIS A 110 37.75 10.64 16.95
N PHE A 111 38.47 10.89 15.88
CA PHE A 111 37.95 11.05 14.52
C PHE A 111 37.02 9.88 14.09
N TYR A 112 37.23 8.67 14.63
CA TYR A 112 36.36 7.53 14.37
C TYR A 112 34.92 7.73 14.86
N LYS A 113 34.68 8.51 15.93
CA LYS A 113 33.34 8.82 16.40
C LYS A 113 32.55 9.62 15.37
N ALA A 114 33.19 10.62 14.75
CA ALA A 114 32.57 11.41 13.66
C ALA A 114 32.22 10.52 12.45
N ILE A 115 33.05 9.56 12.09
CA ILE A 115 32.79 8.61 11.00
C ILE A 115 31.57 7.74 11.33
N ILE A 116 31.43 7.24 12.57
CA ILE A 116 30.28 6.43 12.99
C ILE A 116 28.98 7.23 12.87
N TYR A 117 28.98 8.51 13.27
CA TYR A 117 27.79 9.36 13.16
C TYR A 117 27.43 9.68 11.73
N LEU A 118 28.40 9.94 10.86
CA LEU A 118 28.15 10.14 9.42
C LEU A 118 27.62 8.87 8.77
N ALA A 119 28.14 7.70 9.16
CA ALA A 119 27.65 6.42 8.66
C ALA A 119 26.19 6.16 9.09
N THR A 120 25.85 6.35 10.37
CA THR A 120 24.48 6.18 10.86
C THR A 120 23.49 7.15 10.20
N PHE A 121 23.91 8.39 9.95
CA PHE A 121 23.11 9.36 9.20
C PHE A 121 22.86 8.91 7.77
N SER A 122 23.90 8.44 7.09
CA SER A 122 23.81 7.95 5.70
C SER A 122 22.85 6.76 5.59
N VAL A 123 22.92 5.81 6.53
CA VAL A 123 22.00 4.66 6.60
C VAL A 123 20.56 5.14 6.81
N SER A 124 20.33 6.08 7.71
CA SER A 124 19.00 6.65 7.98
C SER A 124 18.40 7.31 6.72
N PHE A 125 19.22 8.06 5.98
CA PHE A 125 18.79 8.71 4.73
C PHE A 125 18.46 7.68 3.62
N LEU A 126 19.29 6.65 3.48
CA LEU A 126 19.08 5.58 2.50
C LEU A 126 17.81 4.76 2.81
N THR A 127 17.56 4.45 4.08
CA THR A 127 16.35 3.71 4.48
C THR A 127 15.08 4.49 4.20
N ALA A 128 15.09 5.80 4.40
CA ALA A 128 13.93 6.62 4.08
C ALA A 128 13.67 6.73 2.58
N LYS A 129 14.73 6.90 1.78
CA LYS A 129 14.63 6.90 0.31
C LYS A 129 14.10 5.55 -0.19
N TRP A 130 14.58 4.46 0.39
CA TRP A 130 14.12 3.12 0.06
C TRP A 130 12.63 2.92 0.40
N ASN A 131 12.20 3.32 1.60
CA ASN A 131 10.81 3.26 2.04
C ASN A 131 9.89 4.08 1.13
N TYR A 132 10.30 5.29 0.74
CA TYR A 132 9.55 6.12 -0.20
C TYR A 132 9.39 5.45 -1.57
N ASN A 133 10.47 4.90 -2.11
CA ASN A 133 10.42 4.22 -3.40
C ASN A 133 9.54 2.96 -3.35
N ARG A 134 9.62 2.19 -2.26
CA ARG A 134 8.78 1.01 -2.03
C ARG A 134 7.30 1.39 -1.93
N PHE A 135 6.99 2.48 -1.23
CA PHE A 135 5.62 2.99 -1.16
C PHE A 135 5.10 3.38 -2.55
N LYS A 136 5.90 4.12 -3.33
CA LYS A 136 5.53 4.52 -4.70
C LYS A 136 5.24 3.30 -5.58
N GLN A 137 6.13 2.31 -5.58
CA GLN A 137 5.94 1.07 -6.34
C GLN A 137 4.69 0.32 -5.91
N ASN A 138 4.44 0.19 -4.61
CA ASN A 138 3.25 -0.47 -4.10
C ASN A 138 1.97 0.27 -4.51
N LYS A 139 1.97 1.62 -4.45
CA LYS A 139 0.85 2.45 -4.91
C LYS A 139 0.57 2.22 -6.40
N GLU A 140 1.59 2.27 -7.24
CA GLU A 140 1.46 2.05 -8.69
C GLU A 140 0.93 0.64 -9.00
N LYS A 141 1.45 -0.39 -8.32
CA LYS A 141 0.98 -1.79 -8.44
C LYS A 141 -0.49 -1.91 -8.02
N THR A 142 -0.88 -1.31 -6.90
CA THR A 142 -2.27 -1.36 -6.41
C THR A 142 -3.23 -0.66 -7.38
N ILE A 143 -2.86 0.52 -7.89
CA ILE A 143 -3.67 1.25 -8.89
C ILE A 143 -3.82 0.41 -10.16
N LYS A 144 -2.74 -0.19 -10.65
CA LYS A 144 -2.78 -1.03 -11.84
C LYS A 144 -3.72 -2.22 -11.64
N ASN A 145 -3.56 -2.99 -10.56
CA ASN A 145 -4.39 -4.16 -10.28
C ASN A 145 -5.87 -3.79 -10.14
N LYS A 146 -6.20 -2.72 -9.38
CA LYS A 146 -7.60 -2.27 -9.23
C LYS A 146 -8.19 -1.76 -10.54
N THR A 147 -7.38 -1.14 -11.40
CA THR A 147 -7.83 -0.70 -12.74
C THR A 147 -8.13 -1.89 -13.64
N GLU A 148 -7.32 -2.95 -13.59
CA GLU A 148 -7.55 -4.19 -14.33
C GLU A 148 -8.85 -4.88 -13.85
N LEU A 149 -9.00 -5.07 -12.53
CA LEU A 149 -10.22 -5.62 -11.94
C LEU A 149 -11.49 -4.85 -12.35
N LEU A 150 -11.41 -3.51 -12.31
CA LEU A 150 -12.53 -2.66 -12.72
C LEU A 150 -12.86 -2.82 -14.21
N LYS A 151 -11.85 -2.88 -15.07
CA LYS A 151 -12.05 -3.12 -16.51
C LYS A 151 -12.69 -4.49 -16.77
N GLU A 152 -12.21 -5.52 -16.12
CA GLU A 152 -12.76 -6.86 -16.24
C GLU A 152 -14.20 -6.93 -15.73
N LEU A 153 -14.53 -6.24 -14.64
CA LEU A 153 -15.89 -6.20 -14.10
C LEU A 153 -16.87 -5.46 -15.03
N ILE A 154 -16.43 -4.39 -15.71
CA ILE A 154 -17.26 -3.57 -16.63
C ILE A 154 -17.32 -4.17 -18.04
N SER A 155 -16.28 -4.86 -18.50
CA SER A 155 -16.26 -5.41 -19.87
C SER A 155 -17.45 -6.35 -20.10
N LYS A 156 -18.16 -6.15 -21.20
CA LYS A 156 -19.30 -7.00 -21.59
C LYS A 156 -18.84 -8.38 -22.06
#